data_460e9f1e77e114a21c8499c226dc44fc
#
_entry.id   460e9f1e77e114a21c8499c226dc44fc
#
_cell.length_a   1.000
_cell.length_b   1.000
_cell.length_c   1.000
_cell.angle_alpha   90.00
_cell.angle_beta   90.00
_cell.angle_gamma   90.00
#
_symmetry.space_group_name_H-M   'P 1'
#
loop_
_entity.id
_entity.type
_entity.pdbx_description
1 polymer ?
#
loop_
_entity_poly.entity_id
_entity_poly.type
_entity_poly.pdbx_seq_one_letter_code
_entity_poly.pdbx_strand_id
1 'polypeptide(L)'
;MLAFGIVAPVFAPLVVRLEGGDTAAAAGMLGLFAAAWALMQFVFSPVQGALSDRFGRRPVILLSNLGLALDYVVMALAPSLAWLFVGRILSGITSSSFATAGAYVADVTPPERRAARFGTLGVAFGIGFILGPAAGGALGTIDLRTPFWAAAALSFANFAYGAFILPESLPPERRAPFRPHAANPIGALAFVRARPALVPLVAAGFFAGVAHDVLPNLFVIYSSYRYAWDERTIGLSLAVVGVCSIVVQGTLVGRVVARFGERRALVAGLVIGIAGQLVYAFAPNGATFLIAIPIWALFGLVNPSLQGLMTRLVAASEQGQLQGALASLRAVASVTAPILFTQIFALAVGDLRGVLVPGASFVAAAILLVASLAAVSRARTIIVPERLVPA
;
A
#
# COMPACT_ATOMS: atom_id res chain seq x y z
N MET A 1 -4.56 -8.02 -8.63
CA MET A 1 -4.14 -6.63 -8.82
C MET A 1 -5.04 -5.88 -9.78
N LEU A 2 -5.27 -6.37 -10.98
CA LEU A 2 -6.14 -5.68 -11.95
C LEU A 2 -7.53 -5.39 -11.36
N ALA A 3 -8.20 -6.38 -10.76
CA ALA A 3 -9.51 -6.22 -10.13
C ALA A 3 -9.52 -5.15 -9.02
N PHE A 4 -8.47 -5.10 -8.18
CA PHE A 4 -8.32 -4.06 -7.16
C PHE A 4 -8.17 -2.67 -7.80
N GLY A 5 -7.33 -2.56 -8.84
CA GLY A 5 -7.14 -1.30 -9.56
C GLY A 5 -8.41 -0.78 -10.24
N ILE A 6 -9.23 -1.68 -10.81
CA ILE A 6 -10.50 -1.33 -11.47
C ILE A 6 -11.47 -0.62 -10.50
N VAL A 7 -11.51 -1.01 -9.25
CA VAL A 7 -12.42 -0.43 -8.24
C VAL A 7 -11.92 0.92 -7.71
N ALA A 8 -10.61 1.18 -7.76
CA ALA A 8 -10.00 2.35 -7.13
C ALA A 8 -10.64 3.70 -7.51
N PRO A 9 -10.89 4.05 -8.79
CA PRO A 9 -11.43 5.36 -9.17
C PRO A 9 -12.92 5.56 -8.80
N VAL A 10 -13.68 4.48 -8.56
CA VAL A 10 -15.13 4.54 -8.34
C VAL A 10 -15.57 4.33 -6.91
N PHE A 11 -14.68 3.82 -6.05
CA PHE A 11 -15.06 3.49 -4.66
C PHE A 11 -15.44 4.74 -3.85
N ALA A 12 -14.62 5.79 -3.90
CA ALA A 12 -14.92 7.03 -3.18
C ALA A 12 -16.16 7.76 -3.75
N PRO A 13 -16.34 7.95 -5.06
CA PRO A 13 -17.60 8.46 -5.63
C PRO A 13 -18.83 7.67 -5.22
N LEU A 14 -18.75 6.34 -5.14
CA LEU A 14 -19.87 5.52 -4.67
C LEU A 14 -20.22 5.80 -3.21
N VAL A 15 -19.21 5.96 -2.33
CA VAL A 15 -19.41 6.31 -0.92
C VAL A 15 -20.05 7.70 -0.80
N VAL A 16 -19.57 8.70 -1.55
CA VAL A 16 -20.16 10.05 -1.59
C VAL A 16 -21.62 9.99 -2.04
N ARG A 17 -21.92 9.20 -3.07
CA ARG A 17 -23.30 9.02 -3.56
C ARG A 17 -24.21 8.38 -2.52
N LEU A 18 -23.73 7.41 -1.74
CA LEU A 18 -24.50 6.74 -0.68
C LEU A 18 -24.67 7.62 0.58
N GLU A 19 -23.78 8.61 0.79
CA GLU A 19 -23.91 9.66 1.81
C GLU A 19 -24.75 10.87 1.34
N GLY A 20 -25.50 10.71 0.25
CA GLY A 20 -26.35 11.80 -0.25
C GLY A 20 -25.60 13.00 -0.82
N GLY A 21 -24.32 12.85 -1.18
CA GLY A 21 -23.47 13.91 -1.70
C GLY A 21 -22.60 14.62 -0.66
N ASP A 22 -22.71 14.26 0.62
CA ASP A 22 -21.88 14.83 1.68
C ASP A 22 -20.45 14.28 1.61
N THR A 23 -19.55 15.09 1.06
CA THR A 23 -18.13 14.73 0.90
C THR A 23 -17.40 14.63 2.24
N ALA A 24 -17.79 15.42 3.26
CA ALA A 24 -17.15 15.39 4.57
C ALA A 24 -17.48 14.08 5.31
N ALA A 25 -18.76 13.71 5.35
CA ALA A 25 -19.21 12.44 5.91
C ALA A 25 -18.60 11.26 5.16
N ALA A 26 -18.61 11.28 3.82
CA ALA A 26 -18.02 10.24 2.99
C ALA A 26 -16.52 10.07 3.25
N ALA A 27 -15.76 11.16 3.44
CA ALA A 27 -14.34 11.06 3.76
C ALA A 27 -14.10 10.36 5.10
N GLY A 28 -14.90 10.66 6.12
CA GLY A 28 -14.85 9.94 7.41
C GLY A 28 -15.08 8.44 7.27
N MET A 29 -16.10 8.06 6.48
CA MET A 29 -16.41 6.65 6.21
C MET A 29 -15.34 5.94 5.40
N LEU A 30 -14.75 6.60 4.41
CA LEU A 30 -13.63 6.05 3.63
C LEU A 30 -12.42 5.71 4.52
N GLY A 31 -12.11 6.58 5.47
CA GLY A 31 -11.05 6.31 6.45
C GLY A 31 -11.33 5.08 7.31
N LEU A 32 -12.57 4.95 7.80
CA LEU A 32 -13.01 3.81 8.57
C LEU A 32 -12.95 2.50 7.74
N PHE A 33 -13.40 2.55 6.49
CA PHE A 33 -13.38 1.38 5.57
C PHE A 33 -11.95 0.93 5.26
N ALA A 34 -11.04 1.86 5.01
CA ALA A 34 -9.65 1.55 4.75
C ALA A 34 -8.94 1.00 6.00
N ALA A 35 -9.20 1.58 7.17
CA ALA A 35 -8.65 1.10 8.43
C ALA A 35 -9.18 -0.30 8.80
N ALA A 36 -10.48 -0.55 8.64
CA ALA A 36 -11.08 -1.85 8.87
C ALA A 36 -10.47 -2.93 7.94
N TRP A 37 -10.33 -2.61 6.66
CA TRP A 37 -9.67 -3.48 5.68
C TRP A 37 -8.22 -3.78 6.08
N ALA A 38 -7.43 -2.77 6.43
CA ALA A 38 -6.04 -2.94 6.84
C ALA A 38 -5.91 -3.75 8.14
N LEU A 39 -6.80 -3.52 9.11
CA LEU A 39 -6.84 -4.27 10.37
C LEU A 39 -7.16 -5.75 10.13
N MET A 40 -8.17 -6.05 9.31
CA MET A 40 -8.52 -7.41 8.97
C MET A 40 -7.39 -8.11 8.21
N GLN A 41 -6.75 -7.43 7.27
CA GLN A 41 -5.59 -7.95 6.57
C GLN A 41 -4.44 -8.25 7.53
N PHE A 42 -4.16 -7.37 8.48
CA PHE A 42 -3.10 -7.57 9.48
C PHE A 42 -3.37 -8.80 10.36
N VAL A 43 -4.61 -8.93 10.87
CA VAL A 43 -5.00 -10.04 11.76
C VAL A 43 -5.03 -11.37 11.01
N PHE A 44 -5.57 -11.38 9.79
CA PHE A 44 -5.80 -12.63 9.05
C PHE A 44 -4.63 -13.05 8.16
N SER A 45 -3.66 -12.19 7.85
CA SER A 45 -2.49 -12.55 7.04
C SER A 45 -1.67 -13.71 7.66
N PRO A 46 -1.32 -13.69 8.96
CA PRO A 46 -0.64 -14.83 9.59
C PRO A 46 -1.51 -16.09 9.62
N VAL A 47 -2.82 -15.94 9.82
CA VAL A 47 -3.78 -17.05 9.85
C VAL A 47 -3.83 -17.73 8.48
N GLN A 48 -3.97 -16.95 7.40
CA GLN A 48 -3.96 -17.47 6.02
C GLN A 48 -2.62 -18.14 5.69
N GLY A 49 -1.49 -17.54 6.11
CA GLY A 49 -0.18 -18.16 5.98
C GLY A 49 -0.14 -19.54 6.63
N ALA A 50 -0.54 -19.65 7.91
CA ALA A 50 -0.55 -20.90 8.64
C ALA A 50 -1.56 -21.93 8.06
N LEU A 51 -2.71 -21.47 7.55
CA LEU A 51 -3.64 -22.34 6.83
C LEU A 51 -3.02 -22.87 5.54
N SER A 52 -2.30 -22.04 4.81
CA SER A 52 -1.62 -22.45 3.57
C SER A 52 -0.47 -23.44 3.82
N ASP A 53 0.22 -23.32 4.97
CA ASP A 53 1.25 -24.28 5.38
C ASP A 53 0.65 -25.64 5.80
N ARG A 54 -0.56 -25.64 6.35
CA ARG A 54 -1.24 -26.86 6.82
C ARG A 54 -2.01 -27.57 5.73
N PHE A 55 -2.80 -26.85 4.94
CA PHE A 55 -3.74 -27.44 3.98
C PHE A 55 -3.21 -27.45 2.55
N GLY A 56 -2.10 -26.75 2.30
CA GLY A 56 -1.53 -26.54 0.97
C GLY A 56 -1.78 -25.10 0.46
N ARG A 57 -0.98 -24.68 -0.50
CA ARG A 57 -1.04 -23.32 -1.08
C ARG A 57 -2.29 -23.12 -1.93
N ARG A 58 -2.57 -24.12 -2.79
CA ARG A 58 -3.68 -24.05 -3.77
C ARG A 58 -5.05 -23.79 -3.12
N PRO A 59 -5.53 -24.54 -2.10
CA PRO A 59 -6.84 -24.32 -1.50
C PRO A 59 -6.99 -22.89 -0.93
N VAL A 60 -5.94 -22.36 -0.29
CA VAL A 60 -5.97 -21.01 0.29
C VAL A 60 -6.00 -19.93 -0.79
N ILE A 61 -5.22 -20.07 -1.87
CA ILE A 61 -5.27 -19.16 -3.03
C ILE A 61 -6.67 -19.16 -3.66
N LEU A 62 -7.26 -20.34 -3.87
CA LEU A 62 -8.59 -20.47 -4.46
C LEU A 62 -9.66 -19.83 -3.56
N LEU A 63 -9.65 -20.13 -2.26
CA LEU A 63 -10.60 -19.56 -1.31
C LEU A 63 -10.49 -18.04 -1.24
N SER A 64 -9.26 -17.49 -1.27
CA SER A 64 -9.02 -16.05 -1.31
C SER A 64 -9.58 -15.39 -2.58
N ASN A 65 -9.38 -16.01 -3.76
CA ASN A 65 -9.90 -15.48 -5.01
C ASN A 65 -11.44 -15.55 -5.06
N LEU A 66 -12.03 -16.63 -4.56
CA LEU A 66 -13.48 -16.77 -4.46
C LEU A 66 -14.05 -15.74 -3.48
N GLY A 67 -13.42 -15.57 -2.31
CA GLY A 67 -13.79 -14.56 -1.33
C GLY A 67 -13.76 -13.15 -1.90
N LEU A 68 -12.73 -12.79 -2.67
CA LEU A 68 -12.65 -11.50 -3.36
C LEU A 68 -13.74 -11.35 -4.43
N ALA A 69 -14.04 -12.41 -5.19
CA ALA A 69 -15.12 -12.37 -6.18
C ALA A 69 -16.47 -12.09 -5.51
N LEU A 70 -16.77 -12.79 -4.40
CA LEU A 70 -18.00 -12.58 -3.63
C LEU A 70 -18.04 -11.18 -2.99
N ASP A 71 -16.91 -10.69 -2.46
CA ASP A 71 -16.79 -9.33 -1.94
C ASP A 71 -17.17 -8.28 -2.99
N TYR A 72 -16.63 -8.38 -4.20
CA TYR A 72 -16.98 -7.45 -5.27
C TYR A 72 -18.45 -7.53 -5.69
N VAL A 73 -19.07 -8.71 -5.64
CA VAL A 73 -20.52 -8.87 -5.85
C VAL A 73 -21.31 -8.17 -4.73
N VAL A 74 -20.92 -8.38 -3.47
CA VAL A 74 -21.55 -7.70 -2.33
C VAL A 74 -21.44 -6.19 -2.47
N MET A 75 -20.27 -5.66 -2.87
CA MET A 75 -20.08 -4.23 -3.08
C MET A 75 -20.85 -3.70 -4.30
N ALA A 76 -20.95 -4.46 -5.39
CA ALA A 76 -21.75 -4.10 -6.56
C ALA A 76 -23.25 -3.97 -6.23
N LEU A 77 -23.75 -4.82 -5.35
CA LEU A 77 -25.15 -4.86 -4.94
C LEU A 77 -25.43 -3.99 -3.70
N ALA A 78 -24.42 -3.44 -3.03
CA ALA A 78 -24.55 -2.75 -1.76
C ALA A 78 -25.58 -1.62 -1.81
N PRO A 79 -26.69 -1.69 -1.05
CA PRO A 79 -27.71 -0.63 -1.00
C PRO A 79 -27.35 0.47 -0.01
N SER A 80 -26.38 0.24 0.87
CA SER A 80 -25.99 1.17 1.95
C SER A 80 -24.52 1.03 2.31
N LEU A 81 -24.00 2.00 3.07
CA LEU A 81 -22.62 1.99 3.58
C LEU A 81 -22.32 0.79 4.48
N ALA A 82 -23.30 0.31 5.25
CA ALA A 82 -23.13 -0.88 6.08
C ALA A 82 -22.75 -2.12 5.24
N TRP A 83 -23.34 -2.29 4.07
CA TRP A 83 -23.00 -3.37 3.15
C TRP A 83 -21.60 -3.20 2.55
N LEU A 84 -21.21 -1.97 2.21
CA LEU A 84 -19.84 -1.68 1.77
C LEU A 84 -18.82 -1.98 2.89
N PHE A 85 -19.19 -1.69 4.16
CA PHE A 85 -18.33 -2.00 5.30
C PHE A 85 -18.14 -3.52 5.48
N VAL A 86 -19.21 -4.30 5.34
CA VAL A 86 -19.13 -5.77 5.33
C VAL A 86 -18.19 -6.24 4.21
N GLY A 87 -18.32 -5.69 3.01
CA GLY A 87 -17.39 -5.94 1.90
C GLY A 87 -15.94 -5.64 2.28
N ARG A 88 -15.66 -4.49 2.91
CA ARG A 88 -14.30 -4.16 3.36
C ARG A 88 -13.71 -5.14 4.36
N ILE A 89 -14.53 -5.65 5.29
CA ILE A 89 -14.12 -6.69 6.23
C ILE A 89 -13.81 -8.00 5.50
N LEU A 90 -14.71 -8.46 4.63
CA LEU A 90 -14.52 -9.68 3.83
C LEU A 90 -13.27 -9.58 2.94
N SER A 91 -13.10 -8.45 2.27
CA SER A 91 -11.92 -8.16 1.44
C SER A 91 -10.64 -8.20 2.27
N GLY A 92 -10.63 -7.60 3.45
CA GLY A 92 -9.47 -7.62 4.35
C GLY A 92 -9.09 -9.04 4.78
N ILE A 93 -10.09 -9.85 5.13
CA ILE A 93 -9.90 -11.26 5.50
C ILE A 93 -9.33 -12.07 4.32
N THR A 94 -9.81 -11.86 3.11
CA THR A 94 -9.48 -12.70 1.94
C THR A 94 -8.26 -12.20 1.14
N SER A 95 -7.85 -10.94 1.30
CA SER A 95 -6.81 -10.31 0.48
C SER A 95 -5.36 -10.75 0.78
N SER A 96 -5.13 -11.55 1.82
CA SER A 96 -3.77 -12.01 2.20
C SER A 96 -3.17 -13.06 1.23
N SER A 97 -3.79 -13.28 0.08
CA SER A 97 -3.32 -14.16 -0.99
C SER A 97 -1.94 -13.83 -1.54
N PHE A 98 -1.46 -12.58 -1.35
CA PHE A 98 -0.11 -12.19 -1.80
C PHE A 98 1.00 -12.96 -1.11
N ALA A 99 0.92 -13.12 0.22
CA ALA A 99 1.90 -13.88 0.96
C ALA A 99 1.90 -15.35 0.52
N THR A 100 0.70 -15.93 0.34
CA THR A 100 0.54 -17.31 -0.14
C THR A 100 1.01 -17.48 -1.58
N ALA A 101 0.73 -16.51 -2.47
CA ALA A 101 1.23 -16.54 -3.85
C ALA A 101 2.76 -16.44 -3.91
N GLY A 102 3.36 -15.60 -3.06
CA GLY A 102 4.81 -15.53 -2.91
C GLY A 102 5.42 -16.86 -2.45
N ALA A 103 4.80 -17.51 -1.45
CA ALA A 103 5.22 -18.83 -0.98
C ALA A 103 5.07 -19.89 -2.09
N TYR A 104 3.96 -19.89 -2.83
CA TYR A 104 3.75 -20.76 -3.98
C TYR A 104 4.87 -20.62 -5.02
N VAL A 105 5.21 -19.37 -5.41
CA VAL A 105 6.31 -19.11 -6.36
C VAL A 105 7.65 -19.60 -5.80
N ALA A 106 7.91 -19.43 -4.50
CA ALA A 106 9.12 -19.92 -3.86
C ALA A 106 9.18 -21.46 -3.85
N ASP A 107 8.05 -22.15 -3.67
CA ASP A 107 7.96 -23.61 -3.64
C ASP A 107 8.26 -24.24 -5.00
N VAL A 108 7.78 -23.62 -6.09
CA VAL A 108 7.93 -24.14 -7.47
C VAL A 108 9.17 -23.62 -8.22
N THR A 109 9.98 -22.77 -7.56
CA THR A 109 11.13 -22.11 -8.22
C THR A 109 12.45 -22.47 -7.54
N PRO A 110 13.44 -22.97 -8.28
CA PRO A 110 14.80 -23.18 -7.76
C PRO A 110 15.38 -21.89 -7.17
N PRO A 111 16.18 -21.96 -6.08
CA PRO A 111 16.72 -20.80 -5.38
C PRO A 111 17.37 -19.75 -6.27
N GLU A 112 18.13 -20.19 -7.29
CA GLU A 112 18.90 -19.33 -8.21
C GLU A 112 18.00 -18.46 -9.11
N ARG A 113 16.75 -18.91 -9.35
CA ARG A 113 15.78 -18.24 -10.23
C ARG A 113 14.69 -17.49 -9.46
N ARG A 114 14.66 -17.59 -8.14
CA ARG A 114 13.60 -16.96 -7.31
C ARG A 114 13.53 -15.45 -7.51
N ALA A 115 14.68 -14.77 -7.51
CA ALA A 115 14.72 -13.31 -7.70
C ALA A 115 14.06 -12.89 -9.03
N ALA A 116 14.34 -13.57 -10.13
CA ALA A 116 13.74 -13.30 -11.44
C ALA A 116 12.22 -13.55 -11.44
N ARG A 117 11.76 -14.63 -10.79
CA ARG A 117 10.33 -14.95 -10.70
C ARG A 117 9.55 -13.97 -9.81
N PHE A 118 10.13 -13.54 -8.70
CA PHE A 118 9.54 -12.46 -7.89
C PHE A 118 9.51 -11.14 -8.67
N GLY A 119 10.52 -10.87 -9.50
CA GLY A 119 10.51 -9.73 -10.44
C GLY A 119 9.32 -9.79 -11.40
N THR A 120 8.99 -10.96 -11.94
CA THR A 120 7.80 -11.15 -12.81
C THR A 120 6.48 -10.84 -12.07
N LEU A 121 6.36 -11.23 -10.79
CA LEU A 121 5.21 -10.83 -9.96
C LEU A 121 5.13 -9.32 -9.80
N GLY A 122 6.27 -8.66 -9.60
CA GLY A 122 6.34 -7.19 -9.52
C GLY A 122 5.88 -6.51 -10.81
N VAL A 123 6.28 -7.04 -11.98
CA VAL A 123 5.81 -6.54 -13.29
C VAL A 123 4.29 -6.73 -13.44
N ALA A 124 3.76 -7.90 -13.11
CA ALA A 124 2.32 -8.18 -13.17
C ALA A 124 1.52 -7.24 -12.23
N PHE A 125 2.08 -6.95 -11.04
CA PHE A 125 1.53 -5.97 -10.10
C PHE A 125 1.49 -4.57 -10.73
N GLY A 126 2.60 -4.12 -11.32
CA GLY A 126 2.70 -2.82 -11.96
C GLY A 126 1.72 -2.65 -13.14
N ILE A 127 1.62 -3.66 -13.99
CA ILE A 127 0.65 -3.66 -15.10
C ILE A 127 -0.79 -3.55 -14.57
N GLY A 128 -1.14 -4.34 -13.54
CA GLY A 128 -2.45 -4.29 -12.91
C GLY A 128 -2.75 -2.93 -12.29
N PHE A 129 -1.74 -2.26 -11.73
CA PHE A 129 -1.87 -0.94 -11.12
C PHE A 129 -1.97 0.20 -12.16
N ILE A 130 -1.53 -0.01 -13.38
CA ILE A 130 -1.70 0.95 -14.48
C ILE A 130 -3.03 0.73 -15.19
N LEU A 131 -3.27 -0.50 -15.66
CA LEU A 131 -4.44 -0.82 -16.47
C LEU A 131 -5.74 -0.85 -15.64
N GLY A 132 -5.65 -1.23 -14.35
CA GLY A 132 -6.79 -1.32 -13.46
C GLY A 132 -7.55 0.00 -13.35
N PRO A 133 -6.91 1.07 -12.84
CA PRO A 133 -7.58 2.36 -12.70
C PRO A 133 -8.05 2.95 -14.04
N ALA A 134 -7.28 2.79 -15.11
CA ALA A 134 -7.69 3.26 -16.44
C ALA A 134 -8.99 2.56 -16.92
N ALA A 135 -9.04 1.23 -16.80
CA ALA A 135 -10.23 0.46 -17.14
C ALA A 135 -11.40 0.77 -16.19
N GLY A 136 -11.11 0.90 -14.88
CA GLY A 136 -12.09 1.23 -13.85
C GLY A 136 -12.71 2.60 -14.05
N GLY A 137 -11.90 3.60 -14.40
CA GLY A 137 -12.37 4.93 -14.76
C GLY A 137 -13.27 4.92 -15.99
N ALA A 138 -12.87 4.19 -17.05
CA ALA A 138 -13.69 4.04 -18.25
C ALA A 138 -15.03 3.32 -17.99
N LEU A 139 -15.03 2.27 -17.18
CA LEU A 139 -16.25 1.56 -16.78
C LEU A 139 -17.13 2.39 -15.84
N GLY A 140 -16.51 3.22 -14.99
CA GLY A 140 -17.19 4.11 -14.05
C GLY A 140 -18.04 5.18 -14.72
N THR A 141 -17.68 5.58 -15.95
CA THR A 141 -18.50 6.53 -16.72
C THR A 141 -19.84 5.93 -17.18
N ILE A 142 -19.97 4.60 -17.21
CA ILE A 142 -21.23 3.92 -17.53
C ILE A 142 -22.12 3.90 -16.28
N ASP A 143 -21.61 3.37 -15.18
CA ASP A 143 -22.21 3.40 -13.84
C ASP A 143 -21.14 3.09 -12.80
N LEU A 144 -21.23 3.70 -11.61
CA LEU A 144 -20.26 3.52 -10.50
C LEU A 144 -20.15 2.05 -10.02
N ARG A 145 -21.13 1.21 -10.32
CA ARG A 145 -21.16 -0.20 -9.92
C ARG A 145 -20.59 -1.14 -10.99
N THR A 146 -20.52 -0.70 -12.25
CA THR A 146 -19.96 -1.52 -13.36
C THR A 146 -18.53 -2.00 -13.09
N PRO A 147 -17.60 -1.19 -12.53
CA PRO A 147 -16.26 -1.65 -12.18
C PRO A 147 -16.23 -2.78 -11.16
N PHE A 148 -17.17 -2.81 -10.20
CA PHE A 148 -17.27 -3.90 -9.22
C PHE A 148 -17.69 -5.22 -9.87
N TRP A 149 -18.63 -5.18 -10.81
CA TRP A 149 -19.01 -6.35 -11.61
C TRP A 149 -17.87 -6.89 -12.45
N ALA A 150 -17.09 -6.00 -13.08
CA ALA A 150 -15.90 -6.38 -13.84
C ALA A 150 -14.83 -7.00 -12.92
N ALA A 151 -14.60 -6.44 -11.73
CA ALA A 151 -13.67 -6.96 -10.74
C ALA A 151 -14.12 -8.34 -10.21
N ALA A 152 -15.44 -8.52 -9.97
CA ALA A 152 -16.02 -9.80 -9.58
C ALA A 152 -15.81 -10.87 -10.67
N ALA A 153 -16.12 -10.55 -11.92
CA ALA A 153 -15.94 -11.46 -13.06
C ALA A 153 -14.47 -11.87 -13.24
N LEU A 154 -13.52 -10.91 -13.14
CA LEU A 154 -12.08 -11.19 -13.21
C LEU A 154 -11.60 -12.06 -12.05
N SER A 155 -12.06 -11.79 -10.82
CA SER A 155 -11.70 -12.59 -9.66
C SER A 155 -12.27 -14.00 -9.74
N PHE A 156 -13.49 -14.16 -10.25
CA PHE A 156 -14.11 -15.45 -10.47
C PHE A 156 -13.43 -16.22 -11.60
N ALA A 157 -13.06 -15.55 -12.70
CA ALA A 157 -12.29 -16.16 -13.79
C ALA A 157 -10.92 -16.64 -13.27
N ASN A 158 -10.26 -15.86 -12.42
CA ASN A 158 -8.99 -16.27 -11.79
C ASN A 158 -9.16 -17.44 -10.83
N PHE A 159 -10.26 -17.48 -10.05
CA PHE A 159 -10.62 -18.66 -9.24
C PHE A 159 -10.82 -19.89 -10.11
N ALA A 160 -11.61 -19.80 -11.20
CA ALA A 160 -11.87 -20.90 -12.11
C ALA A 160 -10.56 -21.38 -12.78
N TYR A 161 -9.75 -20.45 -13.29
CA TYR A 161 -8.44 -20.78 -13.84
C TYR A 161 -7.57 -21.56 -12.83
N GLY A 162 -7.47 -21.06 -11.60
CA GLY A 162 -6.73 -21.73 -10.54
C GLY A 162 -7.31 -23.10 -10.15
N ALA A 163 -8.64 -23.23 -10.17
CA ALA A 163 -9.29 -24.50 -9.84
C ALA A 163 -9.00 -25.60 -10.87
N PHE A 164 -8.87 -25.26 -12.16
CA PHE A 164 -8.63 -26.26 -13.21
C PHE A 164 -7.14 -26.44 -13.57
N ILE A 165 -6.31 -25.40 -13.40
CA ILE A 165 -4.95 -25.38 -13.95
C ILE A 165 -3.87 -25.34 -12.88
N LEU A 166 -4.13 -24.69 -11.70
CA LEU A 166 -3.09 -24.52 -10.69
C LEU A 166 -2.84 -25.84 -9.93
N PRO A 167 -1.64 -26.47 -10.03
CA PRO A 167 -1.32 -27.62 -9.20
C PRO A 167 -1.04 -27.22 -7.76
N GLU A 168 -1.04 -28.19 -6.83
CA GLU A 168 -0.58 -27.95 -5.47
C GLU A 168 0.96 -27.89 -5.45
N SER A 169 1.52 -26.85 -4.79
CA SER A 169 2.96 -26.68 -4.67
C SER A 169 3.55 -27.25 -3.39
N LEU A 170 2.72 -27.46 -2.36
CA LEU A 170 3.15 -27.98 -1.07
C LEU A 170 2.66 -29.41 -0.85
N PRO A 171 3.52 -30.43 -1.11
CA PRO A 171 3.13 -31.81 -0.92
C PRO A 171 2.84 -32.13 0.56
N PRO A 172 2.00 -33.12 0.85
CA PRO A 172 1.55 -33.45 2.22
C PRO A 172 2.68 -33.62 3.23
N GLU A 173 3.81 -34.19 2.78
CA GLU A 173 4.98 -34.49 3.62
C GLU A 173 5.73 -33.24 4.10
N ARG A 174 5.53 -32.10 3.43
CA ARG A 174 6.16 -30.81 3.79
C ARG A 174 5.21 -29.89 4.53
N ARG A 175 3.97 -30.31 4.79
CA ARG A 175 2.96 -29.50 5.51
C ARG A 175 3.31 -29.39 6.98
N ALA A 176 3.18 -28.16 7.52
CA ALA A 176 3.44 -27.88 8.91
C ALA A 176 2.15 -27.93 9.74
N PRO A 177 2.20 -28.30 11.05
CA PRO A 177 1.05 -28.18 11.93
C PRO A 177 0.67 -26.70 12.12
N PHE A 178 -0.61 -26.43 12.26
CA PHE A 178 -1.13 -25.08 12.50
C PHE A 178 -0.62 -24.53 13.85
N ARG A 179 0.17 -23.45 13.81
CA ARG A 179 0.71 -22.77 15.00
C ARG A 179 0.30 -21.29 14.99
N PRO A 180 -0.76 -20.90 15.71
CA PRO A 180 -1.27 -19.53 15.68
C PRO A 180 -0.34 -18.48 16.33
N HIS A 181 0.66 -18.91 17.11
CA HIS A 181 1.52 -18.01 17.90
C HIS A 181 2.78 -17.50 17.19
N ALA A 182 2.96 -17.75 15.90
CA ALA A 182 4.18 -17.40 15.17
C ALA A 182 4.35 -15.88 14.88
N ALA A 183 3.31 -15.06 15.06
CA ALA A 183 3.36 -13.61 14.85
C ALA A 183 3.25 -12.87 16.19
N ASN A 184 4.41 -12.47 16.76
CA ASN A 184 4.45 -11.63 17.96
C ASN A 184 4.88 -10.20 17.61
N PRO A 185 3.93 -9.26 17.35
CA PRO A 185 4.26 -7.87 17.04
C PRO A 185 4.91 -7.12 18.21
N ILE A 186 4.66 -7.55 19.47
CA ILE A 186 5.25 -6.95 20.67
C ILE A 186 6.74 -7.29 20.74
N GLY A 187 7.12 -8.52 20.41
CA GLY A 187 8.53 -8.93 20.34
C GLY A 187 9.32 -8.14 19.29
N ALA A 188 8.67 -7.75 18.22
CA ALA A 188 9.25 -6.93 17.16
C ALA A 188 9.63 -5.51 17.63
N LEU A 189 8.80 -4.88 18.45
CA LEU A 189 9.12 -3.57 19.07
C LEU A 189 10.24 -3.68 20.11
N ALA A 190 10.27 -4.75 20.90
CA ALA A 190 11.35 -5.02 21.85
C ALA A 190 12.70 -5.18 21.13
N PHE A 191 12.73 -5.85 19.98
CA PHE A 191 13.92 -5.99 19.14
C PHE A 191 14.50 -4.64 18.71
N VAL A 192 13.65 -3.72 18.23
CA VAL A 192 14.08 -2.37 17.82
C VAL A 192 14.57 -1.56 19.02
N ARG A 193 13.83 -1.60 20.15
CA ARG A 193 14.16 -0.85 21.37
C ARG A 193 15.50 -1.28 21.97
N ALA A 194 15.86 -2.54 21.83
CA ALA A 194 17.16 -3.07 22.29
C ALA A 194 18.35 -2.58 21.44
N ARG A 195 18.09 -1.89 20.32
CA ARG A 195 19.12 -1.41 19.36
C ARG A 195 18.98 0.08 19.08
N PRO A 196 19.61 0.95 19.91
CA PRO A 196 19.46 2.41 19.79
C PRO A 196 19.79 2.97 18.40
N ALA A 197 20.69 2.31 17.65
CA ALA A 197 21.05 2.69 16.28
C ALA A 197 19.91 2.53 15.28
N LEU A 198 19.00 1.58 15.49
CA LEU A 198 17.84 1.35 14.62
C LEU A 198 16.71 2.31 14.89
N VAL A 199 16.53 2.76 16.12
CA VAL A 199 15.36 3.55 16.55
C VAL A 199 15.09 4.76 15.64
N PRO A 200 16.08 5.63 15.33
CA PRO A 200 15.82 6.79 14.49
C PRO A 200 15.47 6.40 13.04
N LEU A 201 16.06 5.35 12.47
CA LEU A 201 15.74 4.90 11.11
C LEU A 201 14.36 4.24 11.03
N VAL A 202 14.00 3.46 12.05
CA VAL A 202 12.69 2.84 12.17
C VAL A 202 11.60 3.90 12.35
N ALA A 203 11.85 4.92 13.20
CA ALA A 203 10.95 6.06 13.35
C ALA A 203 10.80 6.84 12.03
N ALA A 204 11.89 7.07 11.31
CA ALA A 204 11.86 7.69 10.00
C ALA A 204 11.00 6.89 9.02
N GLY A 205 11.17 5.56 8.98
CA GLY A 205 10.37 4.67 8.14
C GLY A 205 8.90 4.67 8.50
N PHE A 206 8.57 4.75 9.79
CA PHE A 206 7.19 4.85 10.25
C PHE A 206 6.53 6.14 9.78
N PHE A 207 7.13 7.31 10.05
CA PHE A 207 6.60 8.60 9.60
C PHE A 207 6.50 8.70 8.09
N ALA A 208 7.52 8.25 7.36
CA ALA A 208 7.50 8.20 5.90
C ALA A 208 6.41 7.24 5.36
N GLY A 209 6.20 6.11 6.04
CA GLY A 209 5.16 5.14 5.70
C GLY A 209 3.75 5.70 5.91
N VAL A 210 3.50 6.37 7.05
CA VAL A 210 2.22 7.05 7.30
C VAL A 210 1.99 8.12 6.24
N ALA A 211 2.98 9.00 5.98
CA ALA A 211 2.87 10.07 4.99
C ALA A 211 2.63 9.53 3.56
N HIS A 212 3.21 8.39 3.21
CA HIS A 212 2.98 7.75 1.91
C HIS A 212 1.51 7.42 1.68
N ASP A 213 0.81 7.00 2.71
CA ASP A 213 -0.57 6.51 2.61
C ASP A 213 -1.61 7.63 2.44
N VAL A 214 -1.22 8.93 2.45
CA VAL A 214 -2.15 10.04 2.16
C VAL A 214 -2.74 9.94 0.76
N LEU A 215 -1.90 9.70 -0.26
CA LEU A 215 -2.35 9.64 -1.65
C LEU A 215 -3.30 8.47 -1.94
N PRO A 216 -2.98 7.21 -1.62
CA PRO A 216 -3.91 6.09 -1.87
C PRO A 216 -5.28 6.29 -1.23
N ASN A 217 -5.35 7.03 -0.12
CA ASN A 217 -6.60 7.23 0.63
C ASN A 217 -7.38 8.49 0.22
N LEU A 218 -6.71 9.52 -0.30
CA LEU A 218 -7.35 10.81 -0.58
C LEU A 218 -7.39 11.17 -2.06
N PHE A 219 -6.54 10.60 -2.91
CA PHE A 219 -6.40 11.04 -4.30
C PHE A 219 -7.75 11.16 -5.01
N VAL A 220 -8.59 10.15 -4.91
CA VAL A 220 -9.88 10.08 -5.61
C VAL A 220 -10.86 11.12 -5.05
N ILE A 221 -11.15 11.06 -3.74
CA ILE A 221 -12.14 11.96 -3.12
C ILE A 221 -11.70 13.43 -3.18
N TYR A 222 -10.40 13.69 -3.01
CA TYR A 222 -9.84 15.04 -3.08
C TYR A 222 -9.94 15.63 -4.49
N SER A 223 -9.54 14.87 -5.52
CA SER A 223 -9.57 15.35 -6.91
C SER A 223 -10.99 15.53 -7.43
N SER A 224 -11.94 14.67 -7.06
CA SER A 224 -13.36 14.86 -7.35
C SER A 224 -13.88 16.13 -6.68
N TYR A 225 -13.60 16.34 -5.39
CA TYR A 225 -14.06 17.51 -4.64
C TYR A 225 -13.44 18.81 -5.13
N ARG A 226 -12.12 18.83 -5.30
CA ARG A 226 -11.35 20.07 -5.53
C ARG A 226 -11.36 20.51 -6.99
N TYR A 227 -11.36 19.56 -7.93
CA TYR A 227 -11.22 19.83 -9.38
C TYR A 227 -12.40 19.33 -10.19
N ALA A 228 -13.43 18.77 -9.56
CA ALA A 228 -14.58 18.17 -10.21
C ALA A 228 -14.19 17.11 -11.28
N TRP A 229 -13.14 16.32 -11.01
CA TRP A 229 -12.71 15.28 -11.92
C TRP A 229 -13.71 14.13 -11.94
N ASP A 230 -14.01 13.66 -13.14
CA ASP A 230 -14.79 12.46 -13.39
C ASP A 230 -13.94 11.18 -13.17
N GLU A 231 -14.59 10.04 -13.16
CA GLU A 231 -13.97 8.73 -12.93
C GLU A 231 -12.90 8.40 -13.99
N ARG A 232 -13.12 8.85 -15.23
CA ARG A 232 -12.17 8.65 -16.33
C ARG A 232 -10.88 9.43 -16.11
N THR A 233 -11.00 10.70 -15.78
CA THR A 233 -9.84 11.57 -15.49
C THR A 233 -9.06 11.04 -14.29
N ILE A 234 -9.75 10.61 -13.24
CA ILE A 234 -9.16 9.99 -12.05
C ILE A 234 -8.43 8.69 -12.44
N GLY A 235 -9.10 7.82 -13.18
CA GLY A 235 -8.52 6.54 -13.60
C GLY A 235 -7.24 6.70 -14.42
N LEU A 236 -7.25 7.64 -15.38
CA LEU A 236 -6.07 7.97 -16.19
C LEU A 236 -4.96 8.59 -15.35
N SER A 237 -5.29 9.46 -14.40
CA SER A 237 -4.32 10.06 -13.49
C SER A 237 -3.64 9.01 -12.59
N LEU A 238 -4.40 8.04 -12.08
CA LEU A 238 -3.86 6.91 -11.31
C LEU A 238 -2.97 6.01 -12.18
N ALA A 239 -3.30 5.82 -13.46
CA ALA A 239 -2.43 5.11 -14.40
C ALA A 239 -1.09 5.85 -14.58
N VAL A 240 -1.09 7.19 -14.67
CA VAL A 240 0.13 8.01 -14.71
C VAL A 240 0.95 7.83 -13.42
N VAL A 241 0.31 7.78 -12.24
CA VAL A 241 0.99 7.45 -10.97
C VAL A 241 1.70 6.10 -11.07
N GLY A 242 1.02 5.08 -11.61
CA GLY A 242 1.60 3.75 -11.82
C GLY A 242 2.81 3.78 -12.75
N VAL A 243 2.72 4.46 -13.90
CA VAL A 243 3.82 4.60 -14.85
C VAL A 243 5.01 5.30 -14.22
N CYS A 244 4.79 6.44 -13.56
CA CYS A 244 5.87 7.18 -12.88
C CYS A 244 6.55 6.32 -11.80
N SER A 245 5.77 5.56 -11.03
CA SER A 245 6.30 4.67 -10.00
C SER A 245 7.18 3.56 -10.59
N ILE A 246 6.75 2.92 -11.67
CA ILE A 246 7.54 1.88 -12.36
C ILE A 246 8.83 2.46 -12.92
N VAL A 247 8.76 3.61 -13.58
CA VAL A 247 9.95 4.28 -14.15
C VAL A 247 10.95 4.61 -13.04
N VAL A 248 10.51 5.23 -11.96
CA VAL A 248 11.41 5.60 -10.85
C VAL A 248 12.01 4.36 -10.20
N GLN A 249 11.19 3.39 -9.83
CA GLN A 249 11.67 2.17 -9.13
C GLN A 249 12.54 1.30 -10.03
N GLY A 250 12.17 1.14 -11.31
CA GLY A 250 12.88 0.27 -12.24
C GLY A 250 14.17 0.89 -12.80
N THR A 251 14.27 2.22 -12.85
CA THR A 251 15.41 2.86 -13.55
C THR A 251 16.25 3.80 -12.68
N LEU A 252 15.61 4.56 -11.76
CA LEU A 252 16.30 5.63 -11.04
C LEU A 252 16.85 5.17 -9.69
N VAL A 253 16.08 4.40 -8.93
CA VAL A 253 16.46 4.02 -7.55
C VAL A 253 17.83 3.37 -7.51
N GLY A 254 18.08 2.34 -8.31
CA GLY A 254 19.37 1.64 -8.33
C GLY A 254 20.53 2.55 -8.73
N ARG A 255 20.35 3.40 -9.76
CA ARG A 255 21.37 4.32 -10.24
C ARG A 255 21.71 5.41 -9.22
N VAL A 256 20.68 5.98 -8.59
CA VAL A 256 20.86 7.04 -7.58
C VAL A 256 21.55 6.48 -6.34
N VAL A 257 21.12 5.33 -5.85
CA VAL A 257 21.73 4.68 -4.69
C VAL A 257 23.18 4.27 -4.98
N ALA A 258 23.47 3.69 -6.15
CA ALA A 258 24.83 3.31 -6.51
C ALA A 258 25.76 4.53 -6.63
N ARG A 259 25.28 5.67 -7.15
CA ARG A 259 26.10 6.87 -7.38
C ARG A 259 26.28 7.73 -6.13
N PHE A 260 25.24 7.89 -5.31
CA PHE A 260 25.22 8.87 -4.21
C PHE A 260 25.22 8.22 -2.82
N GLY A 261 25.00 6.89 -2.75
CA GLY A 261 24.83 6.13 -1.52
C GLY A 261 23.41 6.24 -0.94
N GLU A 262 23.06 5.26 -0.11
CA GLU A 262 21.71 5.10 0.46
C GLU A 262 21.27 6.33 1.27
N ARG A 263 22.17 6.92 2.04
CA ARG A 263 21.83 8.04 2.91
C ARG A 263 21.47 9.31 2.13
N ARG A 264 22.25 9.66 1.10
CA ARG A 264 21.96 10.84 0.28
C ARG A 264 20.68 10.62 -0.54
N ALA A 265 20.48 9.39 -1.05
CA ALA A 265 19.26 9.00 -1.74
C ALA A 265 18.02 9.11 -0.82
N LEU A 266 18.13 8.67 0.43
CA LEU A 266 17.09 8.80 1.45
C LEU A 266 16.72 10.27 1.70
N VAL A 267 17.71 11.10 2.00
CA VAL A 267 17.48 12.53 2.27
C VAL A 267 16.89 13.24 1.05
N ALA A 268 17.40 12.99 -0.15
CA ALA A 268 16.86 13.53 -1.38
C ALA A 268 15.40 13.10 -1.60
N GLY A 269 15.09 11.81 -1.42
CA GLY A 269 13.71 11.29 -1.52
C GLY A 269 12.75 11.93 -0.52
N LEU A 270 13.18 12.16 0.72
CA LEU A 270 12.37 12.83 1.74
C LEU A 270 12.13 14.31 1.39
N VAL A 271 13.18 15.05 1.00
CA VAL A 271 13.05 16.48 0.62
C VAL A 271 12.15 16.66 -0.60
N ILE A 272 12.33 15.83 -1.63
CA ILE A 272 11.49 15.86 -2.83
C ILE A 272 10.05 15.44 -2.46
N GLY A 273 9.90 14.45 -1.57
CA GLY A 273 8.60 14.04 -1.05
C GLY A 273 7.86 15.17 -0.33
N ILE A 274 8.56 15.96 0.52
CA ILE A 274 8.00 17.15 1.18
C ILE A 274 7.53 18.16 0.13
N ALA A 275 8.36 18.46 -0.87
CA ALA A 275 8.00 19.36 -1.95
C ALA A 275 6.78 18.87 -2.73
N GLY A 276 6.73 17.57 -3.07
CA GLY A 276 5.59 16.94 -3.75
C GLY A 276 4.29 17.06 -2.97
N GLN A 277 4.33 16.81 -1.66
CA GLN A 277 3.16 16.95 -0.78
C GLN A 277 2.67 18.42 -0.70
N LEU A 278 3.58 19.38 -0.65
CA LEU A 278 3.21 20.81 -0.65
C LEU A 278 2.62 21.23 -2.00
N VAL A 279 3.14 20.71 -3.12
CA VAL A 279 2.52 20.95 -4.44
C VAL A 279 1.08 20.38 -4.47
N TYR A 280 0.85 19.14 -3.97
CA TYR A 280 -0.49 18.59 -3.86
C TYR A 280 -1.40 19.44 -2.96
N ALA A 281 -0.88 19.93 -1.83
CA ALA A 281 -1.65 20.72 -0.87
C ALA A 281 -2.16 22.04 -1.44
N PHE A 282 -1.32 22.73 -2.22
CA PHE A 282 -1.57 24.10 -2.67
C PHE A 282 -1.83 24.20 -4.18
N ALA A 283 -1.96 23.09 -4.92
CA ALA A 283 -2.25 23.09 -6.35
C ALA A 283 -3.54 23.89 -6.64
N PRO A 284 -3.46 24.99 -7.42
CA PRO A 284 -4.63 25.84 -7.71
C PRO A 284 -5.60 25.16 -8.69
N ASN A 285 -5.10 24.25 -9.51
CA ASN A 285 -5.85 23.57 -10.55
C ASN A 285 -5.34 22.12 -10.77
N GLY A 286 -6.11 21.35 -11.50
CA GLY A 286 -5.80 19.93 -11.76
C GLY A 286 -4.49 19.72 -12.54
N ALA A 287 -4.10 20.63 -13.43
CA ALA A 287 -2.84 20.51 -14.16
C ALA A 287 -1.64 20.59 -13.22
N THR A 288 -1.64 21.54 -12.29
CA THR A 288 -0.60 21.67 -11.26
C THR A 288 -0.59 20.45 -10.34
N PHE A 289 -1.77 19.90 -10.01
CA PHE A 289 -1.88 18.67 -9.22
C PHE A 289 -1.24 17.46 -9.93
N LEU A 290 -1.43 17.34 -11.26
CA LEU A 290 -0.79 16.28 -12.05
C LEU A 290 0.74 16.42 -12.11
N ILE A 291 1.29 17.64 -12.10
CA ILE A 291 2.75 17.86 -12.05
C ILE A 291 3.34 17.31 -10.73
N ALA A 292 2.59 17.28 -9.66
CA ALA A 292 3.07 16.70 -8.41
C ALA A 292 3.29 15.17 -8.51
N ILE A 293 2.65 14.45 -9.44
CA ILE A 293 2.77 12.99 -9.60
C ILE A 293 4.23 12.56 -9.85
N PRO A 294 4.93 13.04 -10.88
CA PRO A 294 6.33 12.67 -11.11
C PRO A 294 7.26 13.14 -9.98
N ILE A 295 6.98 14.29 -9.36
CA ILE A 295 7.74 14.76 -8.20
C ILE A 295 7.60 13.76 -7.04
N TRP A 296 6.36 13.39 -6.71
CA TRP A 296 6.07 12.43 -5.66
C TRP A 296 6.63 11.04 -5.97
N ALA A 297 6.65 10.61 -7.22
CA ALA A 297 7.20 9.30 -7.59
C ALA A 297 8.68 9.16 -7.15
N LEU A 298 9.47 10.25 -7.11
CA LEU A 298 10.85 10.25 -6.61
C LEU A 298 10.96 9.96 -5.11
N PHE A 299 9.87 10.11 -4.35
CA PHE A 299 9.78 9.58 -2.98
C PHE A 299 10.04 8.07 -2.92
N GLY A 300 9.87 7.35 -4.02
CA GLY A 300 10.23 5.93 -4.16
C GLY A 300 11.69 5.59 -3.82
N LEU A 301 12.59 6.58 -3.72
CA LEU A 301 13.96 6.42 -3.23
C LEU A 301 14.02 6.11 -1.72
N VAL A 302 12.99 6.49 -0.94
CA VAL A 302 13.03 6.45 0.53
C VAL A 302 13.07 5.02 1.05
N ASN A 303 12.13 4.17 0.65
CA ASN A 303 11.99 2.84 1.23
C ASN A 303 13.19 1.91 0.97
N PRO A 304 13.72 1.78 -0.27
CA PRO A 304 14.91 0.98 -0.54
C PRO A 304 16.15 1.49 0.22
N SER A 305 16.30 2.81 0.30
CA SER A 305 17.43 3.43 1.00
C SER A 305 17.36 3.21 2.52
N LEU A 306 16.18 3.32 3.14
CA LEU A 306 15.97 2.99 4.55
C LEU A 306 16.25 1.52 4.81
N GLN A 307 15.73 0.63 3.99
CA GLN A 307 15.97 -0.81 4.09
C GLN A 307 17.47 -1.11 4.02
N GLY A 308 18.19 -0.57 3.04
CA GLY A 308 19.63 -0.74 2.91
C GLY A 308 20.39 -0.31 4.16
N LEU A 309 20.09 0.89 4.70
CA LEU A 309 20.71 1.39 5.92
C LEU A 309 20.42 0.51 7.14
N MET A 310 19.17 0.08 7.33
CA MET A 310 18.77 -0.74 8.49
C MET A 310 19.35 -2.15 8.44
N THR A 311 19.39 -2.77 7.25
CA THR A 311 19.92 -4.13 7.10
C THR A 311 21.43 -4.23 7.41
N ARG A 312 22.19 -3.15 7.24
CA ARG A 312 23.61 -3.08 7.61
C ARG A 312 23.85 -2.97 9.12
N LEU A 313 22.83 -2.61 9.91
CA LEU A 313 22.92 -2.43 11.37
C LEU A 313 22.58 -3.70 12.16
N VAL A 314 22.23 -4.79 11.49
CA VAL A 314 21.83 -6.06 12.11
C VAL A 314 22.60 -7.23 11.51
N ALA A 315 22.85 -8.26 12.31
CA ALA A 315 23.49 -9.49 11.83
C ALA A 315 22.59 -10.24 10.85
N ALA A 316 23.19 -11.10 10.01
CA ALA A 316 22.43 -11.92 9.04
C ALA A 316 21.34 -12.77 9.70
N SER A 317 21.61 -13.31 10.90
CA SER A 317 20.66 -14.09 11.71
C SER A 317 19.48 -13.27 12.26
N GLU A 318 19.60 -11.95 12.30
CA GLU A 318 18.60 -11.03 12.86
C GLU A 318 17.73 -10.35 11.78
N GLN A 319 18.04 -10.55 10.50
CA GLN A 319 17.31 -9.94 9.38
C GLN A 319 15.80 -10.26 9.43
N GLY A 320 15.45 -11.50 9.80
CA GLY A 320 14.04 -11.89 9.94
C GLY A 320 13.30 -11.11 11.03
N GLN A 321 13.97 -10.84 12.16
CA GLN A 321 13.39 -10.05 13.26
C GLN A 321 13.22 -8.57 12.84
N LEU A 322 14.20 -8.01 12.12
CA LEU A 322 14.09 -6.67 11.56
C LEU A 322 12.88 -6.58 10.59
N GLN A 323 12.76 -7.50 9.65
CA GLN A 323 11.64 -7.48 8.70
C GLN A 323 10.29 -7.64 9.40
N GLY A 324 10.21 -8.50 10.43
CA GLY A 324 9.01 -8.63 11.26
C GLY A 324 8.64 -7.34 11.99
N ALA A 325 9.63 -6.61 12.52
CA ALA A 325 9.45 -5.32 13.18
C ALA A 325 8.92 -4.26 12.19
N LEU A 326 9.53 -4.18 11.01
CA LEU A 326 9.11 -3.23 9.96
C LEU A 326 7.70 -3.54 9.45
N ALA A 327 7.36 -4.82 9.26
CA ALA A 327 6.03 -5.25 8.86
C ALA A 327 4.97 -4.88 9.92
N SER A 328 5.27 -5.06 11.21
CA SER A 328 4.35 -4.68 12.30
C SER A 328 4.11 -3.16 12.33
N LEU A 329 5.15 -2.35 12.17
CA LEU A 329 5.03 -0.89 12.11
C LEU A 329 4.30 -0.43 10.85
N ARG A 330 4.54 -1.08 9.71
CA ARG A 330 3.79 -0.82 8.48
C ARG A 330 2.30 -1.10 8.65
N ALA A 331 1.93 -2.19 9.33
CA ALA A 331 0.54 -2.51 9.63
C ALA A 331 -0.13 -1.44 10.49
N VAL A 332 0.56 -0.94 11.55
CA VAL A 332 0.06 0.18 12.35
C VAL A 332 -0.13 1.43 11.48
N ALA A 333 0.84 1.76 10.62
CA ALA A 333 0.72 2.89 9.71
C ALA A 333 -0.48 2.75 8.76
N SER A 334 -0.72 1.56 8.21
CA SER A 334 -1.83 1.28 7.28
C SER A 334 -3.22 1.35 7.93
N VAL A 335 -3.31 1.20 9.25
CA VAL A 335 -4.57 1.40 10.00
C VAL A 335 -4.75 2.86 10.39
N THR A 336 -3.68 3.53 10.83
CA THR A 336 -3.76 4.90 11.37
C THR A 336 -3.81 5.97 10.27
N ALA A 337 -3.07 5.80 9.18
CA ALA A 337 -2.96 6.80 8.12
C ALA A 337 -4.30 7.10 7.42
N PRO A 338 -5.12 6.12 7.03
CA PRO A 338 -6.42 6.40 6.43
C PRO A 338 -7.29 7.28 7.34
N ILE A 339 -7.43 6.89 8.62
CA ILE A 339 -8.23 7.65 9.60
C ILE A 339 -7.68 9.07 9.73
N LEU A 340 -6.38 9.22 9.98
CA LEU A 340 -5.74 10.52 10.15
C LEU A 340 -6.04 11.47 8.99
N PHE A 341 -5.73 11.04 7.76
CA PHE A 341 -5.81 11.93 6.61
C PHE A 341 -7.23 12.20 6.14
N THR A 342 -8.12 11.20 6.23
CA THR A 342 -9.51 11.40 5.82
C THR A 342 -10.28 12.24 6.83
N GLN A 343 -9.97 12.14 8.13
CA GLN A 343 -10.58 13.03 9.15
C GLN A 343 -10.09 14.47 9.01
N ILE A 344 -8.78 14.70 8.77
CA ILE A 344 -8.28 16.05 8.49
C ILE A 344 -8.98 16.63 7.25
N PHE A 345 -9.16 15.82 6.19
CA PHE A 345 -9.86 16.26 5.00
C PHE A 345 -11.35 16.54 5.28
N ALA A 346 -12.03 15.65 6.00
CA ALA A 346 -13.43 15.82 6.39
C ALA A 346 -13.64 17.14 7.15
N LEU A 347 -12.78 17.46 8.14
CA LEU A 347 -12.81 18.71 8.86
C LEU A 347 -12.54 19.91 7.93
N ALA A 348 -11.59 19.82 7.02
CA ALA A 348 -11.23 20.90 6.11
C ALA A 348 -12.34 21.26 5.10
N VAL A 349 -13.16 20.29 4.70
CA VAL A 349 -14.26 20.51 3.74
C VAL A 349 -15.63 20.65 4.43
N GLY A 350 -15.73 20.25 5.71
CA GLY A 350 -16.89 20.33 6.57
C GLY A 350 -16.81 21.47 7.59
N ASP A 351 -16.69 21.12 8.87
CA ASP A 351 -16.82 22.05 10.02
C ASP A 351 -15.80 23.18 10.04
N LEU A 352 -14.58 22.94 9.54
CA LEU A 352 -13.50 23.94 9.50
C LEU A 352 -13.31 24.52 8.09
N ARG A 353 -14.34 24.47 7.25
CA ARG A 353 -14.32 25.07 5.91
C ARG A 353 -14.09 26.57 6.00
N GLY A 354 -13.05 27.05 5.28
CA GLY A 354 -12.62 28.45 5.35
C GLY A 354 -11.55 28.74 6.41
N VAL A 355 -11.35 27.86 7.39
CA VAL A 355 -10.22 27.90 8.34
C VAL A 355 -9.08 27.02 7.85
N LEU A 356 -9.38 25.79 7.46
CA LEU A 356 -8.42 24.86 6.87
C LEU A 356 -8.54 24.86 5.34
N VAL A 357 -7.38 24.77 4.67
CA VAL A 357 -7.36 24.52 3.23
C VAL A 357 -7.74 23.05 2.94
N PRO A 358 -8.44 22.75 1.84
CA PRO A 358 -8.76 21.36 1.50
C PRO A 358 -7.55 20.43 1.42
N GLY A 359 -6.36 20.98 1.09
CA GLY A 359 -5.09 20.27 1.05
C GLY A 359 -4.42 20.03 2.41
N ALA A 360 -5.06 20.33 3.55
CA ALA A 360 -4.49 20.21 4.90
C ALA A 360 -3.92 18.79 5.19
N SER A 361 -4.54 17.75 4.65
CA SER A 361 -4.02 16.39 4.80
C SER A 361 -2.65 16.16 4.14
N PHE A 362 -2.41 16.80 3.00
CA PHE A 362 -1.09 16.76 2.34
C PHE A 362 -0.06 17.60 3.12
N VAL A 363 -0.49 18.71 3.75
CA VAL A 363 0.36 19.48 4.68
C VAL A 363 0.75 18.62 5.88
N ALA A 364 -0.21 17.89 6.47
CA ALA A 364 0.07 16.96 7.56
C ALA A 364 1.06 15.85 7.13
N ALA A 365 0.91 15.32 5.93
CA ALA A 365 1.88 14.36 5.37
C ALA A 365 3.27 15.01 5.19
N ALA A 366 3.36 16.24 4.71
CA ALA A 366 4.63 16.97 4.62
C ALA A 366 5.30 17.14 6.00
N ILE A 367 4.53 17.46 7.05
CA ILE A 367 5.03 17.57 8.43
C ILE A 367 5.58 16.21 8.92
N LEU A 368 4.91 15.10 8.62
CA LEU A 368 5.42 13.77 8.95
C LEU A 368 6.72 13.45 8.19
N LEU A 369 6.87 13.89 6.96
CA LEU A 369 8.13 13.74 6.22
C LEU A 369 9.24 14.60 6.79
N VAL A 370 8.94 15.80 7.30
CA VAL A 370 9.91 16.63 8.06
C VAL A 370 10.34 15.90 9.33
N ALA A 371 9.40 15.30 10.07
CA ALA A 371 9.71 14.47 11.25
C ALA A 371 10.59 13.26 10.87
N SER A 372 10.30 12.61 9.74
CA SER A 372 11.14 11.55 9.19
C SER A 372 12.57 12.03 8.90
N LEU A 373 12.72 13.19 8.24
CA LEU A 373 14.01 13.80 7.94
C LEU A 373 14.79 14.16 9.22
N ALA A 374 14.09 14.71 10.22
CA ALA A 374 14.67 14.99 11.54
C ALA A 374 15.15 13.71 12.25
N ALA A 375 14.41 12.62 12.14
CA ALA A 375 14.84 11.33 12.67
C ALA A 375 16.11 10.80 11.97
N VAL A 376 16.15 10.90 10.62
CA VAL A 376 17.36 10.52 9.85
C VAL A 376 18.56 11.37 10.21
N SER A 377 18.39 12.66 10.51
CA SER A 377 19.49 13.54 10.90
C SER A 377 20.11 13.13 12.26
N ARG A 378 19.30 12.65 13.20
CA ARG A 378 19.75 12.12 14.49
C ARG A 378 20.51 10.80 14.37
N ALA A 379 20.26 10.00 13.35
CA ALA A 379 21.04 8.81 13.05
C ALA A 379 22.49 9.10 12.62
N ARG A 380 22.86 10.38 12.43
CA ARG A 380 24.22 10.81 12.00
C ARG A 380 25.34 10.37 12.95
N THR A 381 25.06 10.28 14.22
CA THR A 381 26.09 10.03 15.27
C THR A 381 26.45 8.53 15.40
N ILE A 382 25.71 7.64 14.73
CA ILE A 382 25.78 6.19 14.99
C ILE A 382 26.31 5.40 13.78
N ILE A 383 26.39 6.00 12.60
CA ILE A 383 26.90 5.32 11.40
C ILE A 383 28.42 5.41 11.40
N VAL A 384 29.06 4.29 11.72
CA VAL A 384 30.51 4.05 11.66
C VAL A 384 31.06 4.52 10.30
N PRO A 385 32.22 5.19 10.27
CA PRO A 385 32.83 5.62 9.01
C PRO A 385 33.09 4.41 8.09
N GLU A 386 32.92 4.63 6.80
CA GLU A 386 33.11 3.69 5.68
C GLU A 386 34.52 3.06 5.55
N ARG A 387 35.36 3.18 6.58
CA ARG A 387 36.73 2.70 6.58
C ARG A 387 36.91 1.54 7.55
N LEU A 388 36.43 0.37 7.23
CA LEU A 388 36.94 -0.92 7.75
C LEU A 388 36.31 -2.08 6.93
N VAL A 389 36.55 -2.09 5.61
CA VAL A 389 36.56 -3.35 4.86
C VAL A 389 38.02 -3.53 4.48
N PRO A 390 38.76 -4.50 5.05
CA PRO A 390 40.02 -4.93 4.46
C PRO A 390 39.75 -5.53 3.08
N ALA A 391 40.63 -5.21 2.13
CA ALA A 391 40.62 -5.66 0.75
C ALA A 391 40.70 -7.19 0.62
#